data_6a3caac3d679300f361f25013569cbf5
#
_entry.id   6a3caac3d679300f361f25013569cbf5
#
_cell.length_a   1.000
_cell.length_b   1.000
_cell.length_c   1.000
_cell.angle_alpha   90.00
_cell.angle_beta   90.00
_cell.angle_gamma   90.00
#
_symmetry.space_group_name_H-M   'P 1'
#
loop_
_entity.id
_entity.type
_entity.pdbx_description
1 polymer ?
#
loop_
_entity_poly.entity_id
_entity_poly.type
_entity_poly.pdbx_seq_one_letter_code
_entity_poly.pdbx_strand_id
1 'polypeptide(L)'
;MKILYIGTPHNHDLWKEGKNPSHWLYGACEMEEEGHEVIWAQERYNIFNDLKLIKQYNPDIIFIPNLNLQAHKLLLLLVAFNRIQIPIFAYLHHAPNTSNRVKQRIYQLLLKGVKHLFFLSELTMQESIEGRYIQKEKCSVPGWGADESFFSRITTHNGNTFISTGKEQRDFEILIEAFKKTGAPLKIITCKSHAGNNFEQLPELCEQIPNIEVIVTENSSDIYPQILSAMANAKALVCPLRKDRLNYCVGLSTITDAEGLHKPLIITYNPYHSKERVQKFHVVNTIDDWIKAINAIQSSHYHESTLNFSMKKCYEKMSVVMFH
;
A
#
# COMPACT_ATOMS: atom_id res chain seq x y z
N MET A 1 14.42 -10.61 19.85
CA MET A 1 13.43 -9.80 20.60
C MET A 1 12.04 -10.38 20.35
N LYS A 2 11.08 -10.11 21.25
CA LYS A 2 9.66 -10.44 21.06
C LYS A 2 8.90 -9.22 20.56
N ILE A 3 8.23 -9.36 19.42
CA ILE A 3 7.52 -8.26 18.75
C ILE A 3 6.03 -8.61 18.68
N LEU A 4 5.19 -7.83 19.35
CA LEU A 4 3.75 -7.95 19.18
C LEU A 4 3.34 -7.20 17.91
N TYR A 5 2.95 -7.95 16.88
CA TYR A 5 2.51 -7.43 15.61
C TYR A 5 0.98 -7.30 15.58
N ILE A 6 0.47 -6.07 15.56
CA ILE A 6 -0.97 -5.78 15.50
C ILE A 6 -1.36 -5.52 14.04
N GLY A 7 -1.61 -6.60 13.30
CA GLY A 7 -1.92 -6.58 11.87
C GLY A 7 -2.83 -7.71 11.45
N THR A 8 -2.71 -8.16 10.21
CA THR A 8 -3.55 -9.19 9.59
C THR A 8 -2.84 -10.54 9.54
N PRO A 9 -3.03 -11.46 10.52
CA PRO A 9 -2.38 -12.78 10.51
C PRO A 9 -2.74 -13.61 9.28
N HIS A 10 -3.94 -13.45 8.70
CA HIS A 10 -4.32 -14.12 7.47
C HIS A 10 -3.35 -13.84 6.30
N ASN A 11 -2.86 -12.61 6.14
CA ASN A 11 -1.85 -12.29 5.13
C ASN A 11 -0.52 -13.01 5.39
N HIS A 12 -0.17 -13.26 6.65
CA HIS A 12 1.01 -14.04 7.02
C HIS A 12 0.86 -15.52 6.63
N ASP A 13 -0.33 -16.10 6.83
CA ASP A 13 -0.61 -17.46 6.39
C ASP A 13 -0.51 -17.60 4.87
N LEU A 14 -1.09 -16.64 4.13
CA LEU A 14 -0.98 -16.59 2.66
C LEU A 14 0.46 -16.38 2.18
N TRP A 15 1.27 -15.63 2.89
CA TRP A 15 2.70 -15.49 2.58
C TRP A 15 3.44 -16.84 2.80
N LYS A 16 3.20 -17.54 3.92
CA LYS A 16 3.78 -18.87 4.18
C LYS A 16 3.41 -19.88 3.11
N GLU A 17 2.20 -19.78 2.58
CA GLU A 17 1.73 -20.59 1.46
C GLU A 17 2.31 -20.16 0.10
N GLY A 18 3.09 -19.07 0.05
CA GLY A 18 3.65 -18.51 -1.18
C GLY A 18 2.62 -17.85 -2.10
N LYS A 19 1.45 -17.50 -1.58
CA LYS A 19 0.36 -16.88 -2.33
C LYS A 19 0.46 -15.36 -2.38
N ASN A 20 0.98 -14.74 -1.30
CA ASN A 20 1.10 -13.28 -1.16
C ASN A 20 2.54 -12.87 -0.86
N PRO A 21 2.97 -11.69 -1.29
CA PRO A 21 4.31 -11.18 -1.04
C PRO A 21 4.48 -10.65 0.40
N SER A 22 5.71 -10.72 0.92
CA SER A 22 6.08 -10.26 2.27
C SER A 22 5.82 -8.77 2.50
N HIS A 23 5.88 -7.94 1.45
CA HIS A 23 5.72 -6.50 1.61
C HIS A 23 4.34 -6.09 2.16
N TRP A 24 3.31 -6.94 2.05
CA TRP A 24 2.02 -6.71 2.71
C TRP A 24 2.10 -6.79 4.23
N LEU A 25 3.19 -7.34 4.75
CA LEU A 25 3.46 -7.51 6.17
C LEU A 25 4.47 -6.49 6.74
N TYR A 26 4.82 -5.48 5.94
CA TYR A 26 5.58 -4.30 6.39
C TYR A 26 6.85 -4.62 7.19
N GLY A 27 7.59 -5.63 6.76
CA GLY A 27 8.85 -6.02 7.40
C GLY A 27 8.75 -7.13 8.45
N ALA A 28 7.53 -7.65 8.74
CA ALA A 28 7.40 -8.70 9.73
C ALA A 28 8.08 -10.01 9.33
N CYS A 29 8.09 -10.34 8.04
CA CYS A 29 8.80 -11.53 7.55
C CYS A 29 10.31 -11.38 7.71
N GLU A 30 10.83 -10.20 7.39
CA GLU A 30 12.24 -9.86 7.58
C GLU A 30 12.63 -9.87 9.07
N MET A 31 11.73 -9.47 9.99
CA MET A 31 11.93 -9.62 11.44
C MET A 31 12.03 -11.10 11.84
N GLU A 32 11.17 -11.98 11.31
CA GLU A 32 11.25 -13.43 11.57
C GLU A 32 12.54 -14.03 11.00
N GLU A 33 12.96 -13.62 9.80
CA GLU A 33 14.21 -14.06 9.17
C GLU A 33 15.47 -13.65 9.97
N GLU A 34 15.43 -12.51 10.63
CA GLU A 34 16.51 -12.06 11.55
C GLU A 34 16.45 -12.75 12.95
N GLY A 35 15.51 -13.67 13.13
CA GLY A 35 15.38 -14.44 14.37
C GLY A 35 14.62 -13.74 15.50
N HIS A 36 13.83 -12.71 15.19
CA HIS A 36 12.89 -12.14 16.14
C HIS A 36 11.63 -13.04 16.28
N GLU A 37 11.09 -13.14 17.48
CA GLU A 37 9.82 -13.81 17.74
C GLU A 37 8.68 -12.85 17.45
N VAL A 38 7.96 -13.04 16.33
CA VAL A 38 6.81 -12.22 15.95
C VAL A 38 5.53 -12.87 16.49
N ILE A 39 4.86 -12.19 17.40
CA ILE A 39 3.61 -12.60 18.03
C ILE A 39 2.46 -11.92 17.30
N TRP A 40 1.68 -12.68 16.55
CA TRP A 40 0.59 -12.16 15.72
C TRP A 40 -0.67 -11.93 16.54
N ALA A 41 -1.17 -10.67 16.57
CA ALA A 41 -2.47 -10.35 17.13
C ALA A 41 -3.59 -10.81 16.18
N GLN A 42 -4.83 -10.93 16.70
CA GLN A 42 -5.98 -11.38 15.91
C GLN A 42 -6.33 -10.36 14.80
N GLU A 43 -6.98 -10.86 13.73
CA GLU A 43 -7.36 -10.08 12.55
C GLU A 43 -8.16 -8.80 12.84
N ARG A 44 -9.04 -8.85 13.84
CA ARG A 44 -9.80 -7.68 14.27
C ARG A 44 -9.18 -7.08 15.49
N TYR A 45 -8.83 -5.81 15.39
CA TYR A 45 -8.31 -5.07 16.51
C TYR A 45 -9.25 -5.20 17.72
N ASN A 46 -8.71 -5.71 18.83
CA ASN A 46 -9.42 -5.85 20.10
C ASN A 46 -8.44 -5.60 21.24
N ILE A 47 -8.62 -4.46 21.91
CA ILE A 47 -7.75 -4.04 23.01
C ILE A 47 -7.61 -5.08 24.13
N PHE A 48 -8.66 -5.82 24.45
CA PHE A 48 -8.60 -6.84 25.51
C PHE A 48 -7.72 -8.02 25.10
N ASN A 49 -7.76 -8.42 23.84
CA ASN A 49 -6.86 -9.42 23.32
C ASN A 49 -5.41 -8.93 23.29
N ASP A 50 -5.18 -7.69 22.86
CA ASP A 50 -3.84 -7.11 22.83
C ASP A 50 -3.25 -7.00 24.24
N LEU A 51 -4.03 -6.56 25.22
CA LEU A 51 -3.61 -6.52 26.62
C LEU A 51 -3.32 -7.92 27.19
N LYS A 52 -4.11 -8.94 26.78
CA LYS A 52 -3.86 -10.34 27.13
C LYS A 52 -2.54 -10.83 26.53
N LEU A 53 -2.30 -10.56 25.25
CA LEU A 53 -1.05 -10.92 24.58
C LEU A 53 0.16 -10.20 25.19
N ILE A 54 0.03 -8.89 25.47
CA ILE A 54 1.06 -8.11 26.16
C ILE A 54 1.41 -8.76 27.51
N LYS A 55 0.40 -9.12 28.33
CA LYS A 55 0.62 -9.76 29.62
C LYS A 55 1.22 -11.17 29.51
N GLN A 56 0.78 -11.93 28.52
CA GLN A 56 1.19 -13.32 28.32
C GLN A 56 2.63 -13.42 27.82
N TYR A 57 3.01 -12.61 26.83
CA TYR A 57 4.27 -12.74 26.12
C TYR A 57 5.33 -11.72 26.56
N ASN A 58 4.93 -10.66 27.26
CA ASN A 58 5.80 -9.55 27.66
C ASN A 58 6.69 -9.09 26.49
N PRO A 59 6.11 -8.58 25.37
CA PRO A 59 6.89 -8.23 24.19
C PRO A 59 7.82 -7.05 24.46
N ASP A 60 8.95 -7.04 23.76
CA ASP A 60 9.91 -5.94 23.81
C ASP A 60 9.44 -4.72 23.00
N ILE A 61 8.65 -4.97 21.94
CA ILE A 61 8.16 -3.97 20.99
C ILE A 61 6.71 -4.29 20.60
N ILE A 62 5.91 -3.24 20.37
CA ILE A 62 4.62 -3.32 19.67
C ILE A 62 4.80 -2.69 18.29
N PHE A 63 4.48 -3.44 17.22
CA PHE A 63 4.52 -2.96 15.86
C PHE A 63 3.12 -2.93 15.23
N ILE A 64 2.73 -1.78 14.65
CA ILE A 64 1.41 -1.58 14.04
C ILE A 64 1.60 -1.15 12.57
N PRO A 65 1.37 -2.04 11.58
CA PRO A 65 1.61 -1.75 10.17
C PRO A 65 0.64 -0.73 9.56
N ASN A 66 -0.51 -0.54 10.17
CA ASN A 66 -1.53 0.43 9.74
C ASN A 66 -2.19 1.07 10.96
N LEU A 67 -1.58 2.14 11.45
CA LEU A 67 -2.06 2.83 12.63
C LEU A 67 -3.34 3.62 12.33
N ASN A 68 -4.45 3.17 12.93
CA ASN A 68 -5.71 3.90 12.93
C ASN A 68 -5.95 4.52 14.31
N LEU A 69 -5.94 5.86 14.39
CA LEU A 69 -6.04 6.59 15.66
C LEU A 69 -7.36 6.35 16.41
N GLN A 70 -8.43 5.97 15.72
CA GLN A 70 -9.70 5.67 16.36
C GLN A 70 -9.76 4.22 16.86
N ALA A 71 -9.35 3.28 16.04
CA ALA A 71 -9.31 1.87 16.40
C ALA A 71 -8.35 1.63 17.57
N HIS A 72 -7.12 2.16 17.49
CA HIS A 72 -6.08 1.94 18.49
C HIS A 72 -6.08 2.94 19.66
N LYS A 73 -7.10 3.81 19.76
CA LYS A 73 -7.12 4.92 20.75
C LYS A 73 -6.86 4.50 22.19
N LEU A 74 -7.41 3.36 22.63
CA LEU A 74 -7.24 2.92 24.03
C LEU A 74 -5.80 2.45 24.29
N LEU A 75 -5.19 1.70 23.37
CA LEU A 75 -3.80 1.30 23.48
C LEU A 75 -2.89 2.53 23.52
N LEU A 76 -3.12 3.47 22.60
CA LEU A 76 -2.34 4.72 22.52
C LEU A 76 -2.49 5.58 23.78
N LEU A 77 -3.68 5.65 24.38
CA LEU A 77 -3.90 6.34 25.66
C LEU A 77 -3.14 5.65 26.80
N LEU A 78 -3.20 4.32 26.88
CA LEU A 78 -2.47 3.58 27.92
C LEU A 78 -0.97 3.83 27.84
N VAL A 79 -0.41 3.91 26.63
CA VAL A 79 1.01 4.25 26.42
C VAL A 79 1.27 5.73 26.72
N ALA A 80 0.43 6.65 26.25
CA ALA A 80 0.58 8.10 26.51
C ALA A 80 0.55 8.44 28.00
N PHE A 81 -0.17 7.65 28.82
CA PHE A 81 -0.24 7.79 30.28
C PHE A 81 0.72 6.84 31.05
N ASN A 82 1.72 6.26 30.36
CA ASN A 82 2.73 5.35 30.92
C ASN A 82 2.15 4.12 31.66
N ARG A 83 0.94 3.67 31.29
CA ARG A 83 0.35 2.42 31.81
C ARG A 83 0.89 1.19 31.06
N ILE A 84 1.34 1.37 29.85
CA ILE A 84 2.13 0.43 29.06
C ILE A 84 3.42 1.14 28.70
N GLN A 85 4.57 0.53 29.03
CA GLN A 85 5.89 1.12 28.80
C GLN A 85 6.62 0.49 27.61
N ILE A 86 5.95 -0.42 26.89
CA ILE A 86 6.47 -1.07 25.70
C ILE A 86 6.47 -0.06 24.56
N PRO A 87 7.61 0.15 23.84
CA PRO A 87 7.68 1.09 22.75
C PRO A 87 6.80 0.65 21.57
N ILE A 88 6.04 1.60 21.03
CA ILE A 88 5.22 1.40 19.82
C ILE A 88 5.95 1.99 18.62
N PHE A 89 6.12 1.16 17.60
CA PHE A 89 6.51 1.54 16.24
C PHE A 89 5.34 1.31 15.31
N ALA A 90 5.04 2.23 14.41
CA ALA A 90 3.86 2.09 13.56
C ALA A 90 4.02 2.80 12.22
N TYR A 91 3.34 2.28 11.18
CA TYR A 91 3.12 3.02 9.95
C TYR A 91 1.86 3.89 10.05
N LEU A 92 1.99 5.15 9.67
CA LEU A 92 0.87 6.08 9.52
C LEU A 92 0.65 6.37 8.04
N HIS A 93 -0.42 5.83 7.48
CA HIS A 93 -0.70 5.92 6.04
C HIS A 93 -1.26 7.27 5.61
N HIS A 94 -1.96 7.95 6.51
CA HIS A 94 -2.58 9.25 6.28
C HIS A 94 -2.13 10.23 7.35
N ALA A 95 -1.81 11.45 6.96
CA ALA A 95 -1.61 12.52 7.93
C ALA A 95 -2.93 12.77 8.70
N PRO A 96 -2.90 12.93 10.02
CA PRO A 96 -4.09 13.33 10.75
C PRO A 96 -4.54 14.71 10.24
N ASN A 97 -5.73 14.78 9.69
CA ASN A 97 -6.28 16.04 9.18
C ASN A 97 -7.58 16.39 9.91
N THR A 98 -7.60 17.55 10.58
CA THR A 98 -8.80 18.06 11.21
C THR A 98 -8.70 19.56 11.44
N SER A 99 -9.76 20.29 11.13
CA SER A 99 -9.93 21.71 11.47
C SER A 99 -10.38 21.92 12.93
N ASN A 100 -10.80 20.86 13.61
CA ASN A 100 -11.28 20.93 14.98
C ASN A 100 -10.09 20.88 15.96
N ARG A 101 -9.85 21.99 16.68
CA ARG A 101 -8.73 22.14 17.65
C ARG A 101 -8.76 21.11 18.78
N VAL A 102 -9.95 20.69 19.23
CA VAL A 102 -10.07 19.67 20.29
C VAL A 102 -9.62 18.32 19.75
N LYS A 103 -10.11 17.95 18.57
CA LYS A 103 -9.70 16.69 17.90
C LYS A 103 -8.21 16.69 17.59
N GLN A 104 -7.63 17.81 17.20
CA GLN A 104 -6.19 17.96 16.99
C GLN A 104 -5.40 17.64 18.27
N ARG A 105 -5.80 18.23 19.42
CA ARG A 105 -5.17 17.96 20.72
C ARG A 105 -5.29 16.49 21.13
N ILE A 106 -6.43 15.86 20.85
CA ILE A 106 -6.62 14.43 21.09
C ILE A 106 -5.64 13.60 20.26
N TYR A 107 -5.49 13.89 18.97
CA TYR A 107 -4.54 13.18 18.12
C TYR A 107 -3.08 13.38 18.58
N GLN A 108 -2.72 14.61 18.99
CA GLN A 108 -1.41 14.88 19.58
C GLN A 108 -1.16 14.06 20.84
N LEU A 109 -2.18 13.95 21.73
CA LEU A 109 -2.10 13.13 22.94
C LEU A 109 -1.92 11.64 22.58
N LEU A 110 -2.72 11.11 21.65
CA LEU A 110 -2.64 9.71 21.22
C LEU A 110 -1.25 9.37 20.67
N LEU A 111 -0.66 10.26 19.88
CA LEU A 111 0.65 10.03 19.27
C LEU A 111 1.84 10.32 20.19
N LYS A 112 1.61 11.00 21.33
CA LYS A 112 2.68 11.38 22.28
C LYS A 112 3.50 10.19 22.75
N GLY A 113 2.85 9.05 23.02
CA GLY A 113 3.48 7.84 23.54
C GLY A 113 4.12 6.95 22.47
N VAL A 114 3.87 7.23 21.19
CA VAL A 114 4.48 6.45 20.09
C VAL A 114 5.99 6.72 20.06
N LYS A 115 6.79 5.66 20.00
CA LYS A 115 8.25 5.75 19.97
C LYS A 115 8.72 6.29 18.62
N HIS A 116 8.19 5.75 17.51
CA HIS A 116 8.53 6.18 16.16
C HIS A 116 7.39 5.89 15.17
N LEU A 117 7.16 6.81 14.23
CA LEU A 117 6.23 6.64 13.11
C LEU A 117 6.99 6.49 11.79
N PHE A 118 6.65 5.44 11.07
CA PHE A 118 7.05 5.24 9.69
C PHE A 118 5.98 5.76 8.75
N PHE A 119 6.41 6.32 7.63
CA PHE A 119 5.52 6.85 6.60
C PHE A 119 5.84 6.20 5.25
N LEU A 120 4.81 6.12 4.40
CA LEU A 120 4.95 5.65 3.02
C LEU A 120 5.31 6.79 2.05
N SER A 121 5.25 8.04 2.51
CA SER A 121 5.41 9.24 1.71
C SER A 121 6.03 10.37 2.51
N GLU A 122 7.00 11.07 1.93
CA GLU A 122 7.60 12.28 2.49
C GLU A 122 6.55 13.38 2.75
N LEU A 123 5.61 13.55 1.81
CA LEU A 123 4.55 14.57 1.95
C LEU A 123 3.64 14.26 3.14
N THR A 124 3.25 12.99 3.33
CA THR A 124 2.43 12.58 4.50
C THR A 124 3.18 12.81 5.82
N MET A 125 4.47 12.53 5.85
CA MET A 125 5.32 12.82 7.01
C MET A 125 5.38 14.33 7.27
N GLN A 126 5.64 15.14 6.24
CA GLN A 126 5.72 16.59 6.35
C GLN A 126 4.40 17.19 6.86
N GLU A 127 3.26 16.81 6.30
CA GLU A 127 1.93 17.26 6.76
C GLU A 127 1.69 16.91 8.24
N SER A 128 2.17 15.73 8.69
CA SER A 128 2.03 15.29 10.08
C SER A 128 2.90 16.13 11.02
N ILE A 129 4.09 16.54 10.60
CA ILE A 129 5.00 17.42 11.35
C ILE A 129 4.45 18.85 11.38
N GLU A 130 4.01 19.42 10.24
CA GLU A 130 3.44 20.74 10.14
C GLU A 130 2.14 20.88 10.96
N GLY A 131 1.33 19.81 10.99
CA GLY A 131 0.15 19.69 11.85
C GLY A 131 0.49 19.55 13.34
N ARG A 132 1.77 19.48 13.70
CA ARG A 132 2.28 19.29 15.07
C ARG A 132 1.76 18.03 15.75
N TYR A 133 1.46 16.99 14.96
CA TYR A 133 1.02 15.70 15.50
C TYR A 133 2.20 14.87 16.02
N ILE A 134 3.36 15.04 15.43
CA ILE A 134 4.60 14.34 15.81
C ILE A 134 5.82 15.23 15.61
N GLN A 135 6.90 14.94 16.37
CA GLN A 135 8.19 15.58 16.21
C GLN A 135 9.00 14.89 15.10
N LYS A 136 9.80 15.66 14.37
CA LYS A 136 10.59 15.18 13.23
C LYS A 136 11.52 14.01 13.61
N GLU A 137 12.09 14.05 14.81
CA GLU A 137 13.03 13.06 15.34
C GLU A 137 12.36 11.69 15.57
N LYS A 138 11.02 11.67 15.64
CA LYS A 138 10.22 10.46 15.84
C LYS A 138 9.57 9.95 14.55
N CYS A 139 10.06 10.37 13.39
CA CYS A 139 9.49 9.93 12.12
C CYS A 139 10.54 9.73 11.04
N SER A 140 10.26 8.79 10.14
CA SER A 140 11.05 8.51 8.96
C SER A 140 10.22 7.90 7.84
N VAL A 141 10.77 7.90 6.62
CA VAL A 141 10.16 7.31 5.42
C VAL A 141 11.07 6.18 4.94
N PRO A 142 10.95 4.97 5.51
CA PRO A 142 11.74 3.82 5.04
C PRO A 142 11.32 3.40 3.63
N GLY A 143 10.09 3.73 3.24
CA GLY A 143 9.46 3.29 1.99
C GLY A 143 8.63 2.02 2.17
N TRP A 144 8.21 1.46 1.03
CA TRP A 144 7.46 0.19 0.94
C TRP A 144 7.74 -0.40 -0.44
N GLY A 145 8.57 -1.41 -0.52
CA GLY A 145 9.11 -1.96 -1.76
C GLY A 145 8.58 -3.36 -2.06
N ALA A 146 8.95 -3.89 -3.23
CA ALA A 146 8.56 -5.23 -3.65
C ALA A 146 9.30 -6.33 -2.86
N ASP A 147 8.65 -7.47 -2.69
CA ASP A 147 9.29 -8.71 -2.23
C ASP A 147 10.04 -9.35 -3.40
N GLU A 148 11.36 -9.11 -3.46
CA GLU A 148 12.20 -9.63 -4.54
C GLU A 148 12.15 -11.15 -4.64
N SER A 149 12.12 -11.84 -3.50
CA SER A 149 12.12 -13.32 -3.46
C SER A 149 10.81 -13.91 -3.96
N PHE A 150 9.70 -13.24 -3.71
CA PHE A 150 8.38 -13.62 -4.21
C PHE A 150 8.28 -13.40 -5.71
N PHE A 151 8.58 -12.19 -6.18
CA PHE A 151 8.44 -11.84 -7.59
C PHE A 151 9.43 -12.54 -8.51
N SER A 152 10.63 -12.89 -8.04
CA SER A 152 11.62 -13.66 -8.83
C SER A 152 11.13 -15.05 -9.23
N ARG A 153 10.12 -15.60 -8.54
CA ARG A 153 9.49 -16.89 -8.87
C ARG A 153 8.36 -16.79 -9.88
N ILE A 154 7.96 -15.55 -10.22
CA ILE A 154 6.83 -15.31 -11.13
C ILE A 154 7.35 -15.20 -12.56
N THR A 155 6.92 -16.10 -13.41
CA THR A 155 7.20 -15.98 -14.84
C THR A 155 6.34 -14.89 -15.46
N THR A 156 6.96 -13.91 -16.11
CA THR A 156 6.25 -12.82 -16.77
C THR A 156 6.26 -13.02 -18.30
N HIS A 157 5.17 -12.63 -18.96
CA HIS A 157 5.03 -12.70 -20.39
C HIS A 157 4.60 -11.35 -20.96
N ASN A 158 5.08 -11.01 -22.16
CA ASN A 158 4.67 -9.79 -22.87
C ASN A 158 3.34 -10.04 -23.61
N GLY A 159 2.23 -9.95 -22.90
CA GLY A 159 0.89 -9.99 -23.49
C GLY A 159 0.55 -8.71 -24.25
N ASN A 160 -0.67 -8.65 -24.77
CA ASN A 160 -1.18 -7.50 -25.52
C ASN A 160 -2.15 -6.62 -24.70
N THR A 161 -2.62 -7.12 -23.54
CA THR A 161 -3.66 -6.49 -22.73
C THR A 161 -3.06 -5.61 -21.65
N PHE A 162 -3.57 -4.39 -21.50
CA PHE A 162 -3.30 -3.53 -20.37
C PHE A 162 -4.16 -3.96 -19.17
N ILE A 163 -3.61 -3.97 -17.97
CA ILE A 163 -4.30 -4.42 -16.76
C ILE A 163 -4.42 -3.28 -15.76
N SER A 164 -5.65 -2.98 -15.34
CA SER A 164 -5.93 -2.10 -14.20
C SER A 164 -6.38 -2.90 -13.01
N THR A 165 -5.69 -2.76 -11.87
CA THR A 165 -6.05 -3.39 -10.61
C THR A 165 -6.32 -2.36 -9.52
N GLY A 166 -6.98 -2.80 -8.44
CA GLY A 166 -7.23 -1.98 -7.26
C GLY A 166 -8.57 -1.25 -7.29
N LYS A 167 -8.92 -0.68 -6.14
CA LYS A 167 -10.28 -0.16 -5.88
C LYS A 167 -10.32 1.25 -5.31
N GLU A 168 -9.25 1.67 -4.60
CA GLU A 168 -9.25 2.94 -3.88
C GLU A 168 -8.93 4.11 -4.83
N GLN A 169 -9.77 5.13 -4.80
CA GLN A 169 -9.61 6.39 -5.54
C GLN A 169 -9.35 6.17 -7.05
N ARG A 170 -9.97 5.15 -7.67
CA ARG A 170 -9.82 4.88 -9.11
C ARG A 170 -10.72 5.78 -9.95
N ASP A 171 -10.17 6.34 -11.02
CA ASP A 171 -10.86 7.11 -12.05
C ASP A 171 -11.02 6.24 -13.31
N PHE A 172 -11.99 5.32 -13.26
CA PHE A 172 -12.23 4.45 -14.40
C PHE A 172 -12.87 5.18 -15.59
N GLU A 173 -13.48 6.35 -15.40
CA GLU A 173 -14.10 7.12 -16.48
C GLU A 173 -13.02 7.59 -17.47
N ILE A 174 -11.96 8.25 -16.98
CA ILE A 174 -10.85 8.69 -17.84
C ILE A 174 -10.14 7.51 -18.50
N LEU A 175 -10.01 6.39 -17.77
CA LEU A 175 -9.36 5.20 -18.30
C LEU A 175 -10.16 4.60 -19.47
N ILE A 176 -11.45 4.37 -19.27
CA ILE A 176 -12.36 3.82 -20.29
C ILE A 176 -12.35 4.71 -21.54
N GLU A 177 -12.43 6.03 -21.36
CA GLU A 177 -12.42 6.97 -22.47
C GLU A 177 -11.11 6.91 -23.29
N ALA A 178 -9.95 6.84 -22.61
CA ALA A 178 -8.67 6.73 -23.27
C ALA A 178 -8.55 5.42 -24.08
N PHE A 179 -9.00 4.31 -23.49
CA PHE A 179 -8.94 2.99 -24.16
C PHE A 179 -9.96 2.84 -25.28
N LYS A 180 -11.13 3.48 -25.18
CA LYS A 180 -12.07 3.59 -26.33
C LYS A 180 -11.41 4.30 -27.53
N LYS A 181 -10.68 5.39 -27.27
CA LYS A 181 -10.05 6.17 -28.34
C LYS A 181 -8.85 5.48 -28.98
N THR A 182 -8.09 4.70 -28.20
CA THR A 182 -6.89 4.00 -28.70
C THR A 182 -7.20 2.62 -29.30
N GLY A 183 -8.33 2.01 -28.93
CA GLY A 183 -8.65 0.63 -29.31
C GLY A 183 -7.76 -0.43 -28.64
N ALA A 184 -6.86 -0.04 -27.73
CA ALA A 184 -5.98 -0.96 -27.04
C ALA A 184 -6.77 -1.90 -26.11
N PRO A 185 -6.41 -3.20 -25.98
CA PRO A 185 -7.09 -4.11 -25.08
C PRO A 185 -6.86 -3.74 -23.60
N LEU A 186 -7.94 -3.58 -22.85
CA LEU A 186 -7.92 -3.28 -21.43
C LEU A 186 -8.71 -4.32 -20.64
N LYS A 187 -8.14 -4.76 -19.53
CA LYS A 187 -8.86 -5.54 -18.51
C LYS A 187 -8.81 -4.82 -17.18
N ILE A 188 -9.98 -4.56 -16.60
CA ILE A 188 -10.15 -3.95 -15.27
C ILE A 188 -10.54 -5.05 -14.30
N ILE A 189 -9.76 -5.22 -13.21
CA ILE A 189 -10.05 -6.13 -12.10
C ILE A 189 -10.17 -5.28 -10.85
N THR A 190 -11.40 -5.15 -10.33
CA THR A 190 -11.69 -4.26 -9.19
C THR A 190 -12.68 -4.91 -8.21
N CYS A 191 -12.91 -4.26 -7.09
CA CYS A 191 -13.94 -4.64 -6.13
C CYS A 191 -14.45 -3.38 -5.39
N LYS A 192 -15.46 -3.53 -4.54
CA LYS A 192 -15.99 -2.45 -3.72
C LYS A 192 -14.87 -1.81 -2.88
N SER A 193 -14.75 -0.48 -2.93
CA SER A 193 -13.76 0.27 -2.15
C SER A 193 -14.16 0.43 -0.69
N HIS A 194 -13.18 0.66 0.19
CA HIS A 194 -13.43 1.01 1.59
C HIS A 194 -14.11 2.38 1.74
N ALA A 195 -13.92 3.28 0.76
CA ALA A 195 -14.59 4.58 0.70
C ALA A 195 -16.05 4.49 0.21
N GLY A 196 -16.57 3.28 -0.02
CA GLY A 196 -17.95 3.05 -0.42
C GLY A 196 -18.22 3.16 -1.92
N ASN A 197 -17.20 3.38 -2.78
CA ASN A 197 -17.39 3.32 -4.22
C ASN A 197 -17.78 1.90 -4.61
N ASN A 198 -18.92 1.79 -5.30
CA ASN A 198 -19.41 0.54 -5.82
C ASN A 198 -19.20 0.52 -7.34
N PHE A 199 -18.48 -0.48 -7.83
CA PHE A 199 -18.16 -0.64 -9.24
C PHE A 199 -19.01 -1.71 -9.91
N GLU A 200 -20.12 -2.14 -9.29
CA GLU A 200 -21.00 -3.19 -9.80
C GLU A 200 -21.61 -2.85 -11.18
N GLN A 201 -21.81 -1.58 -11.48
CA GLN A 201 -22.34 -1.14 -12.79
C GLN A 201 -21.26 -1.04 -13.87
N LEU A 202 -19.97 -1.13 -13.51
CA LEU A 202 -18.88 -0.94 -14.46
C LEU A 202 -18.85 -1.99 -15.58
N PRO A 203 -19.14 -3.29 -15.35
CA PRO A 203 -19.25 -4.28 -16.42
C PRO A 203 -20.31 -3.91 -17.45
N GLU A 204 -21.52 -3.51 -17.03
CA GLU A 204 -22.62 -3.11 -17.90
C GLU A 204 -22.25 -1.87 -18.74
N LEU A 205 -21.60 -0.88 -18.13
CA LEU A 205 -21.14 0.32 -18.83
C LEU A 205 -20.10 0.01 -19.93
N CYS A 206 -19.36 -1.09 -19.81
CA CYS A 206 -18.34 -1.50 -20.75
C CYS A 206 -18.80 -2.59 -21.74
N GLU A 207 -20.01 -3.14 -21.59
CA GLU A 207 -20.50 -4.27 -22.39
C GLU A 207 -20.42 -4.03 -23.90
N GLN A 208 -20.68 -2.80 -24.35
CA GLN A 208 -20.66 -2.41 -25.76
C GLN A 208 -19.26 -1.93 -26.24
N ILE A 209 -18.23 -2.10 -25.42
CA ILE A 209 -16.85 -1.65 -25.74
C ILE A 209 -15.96 -2.88 -25.95
N PRO A 210 -15.75 -3.31 -27.20
CA PRO A 210 -15.20 -4.65 -27.50
C PRO A 210 -13.75 -4.86 -27.02
N ASN A 211 -13.01 -3.79 -26.76
CA ASN A 211 -11.63 -3.86 -26.29
C ASN A 211 -11.48 -3.71 -24.77
N ILE A 212 -12.61 -3.63 -24.01
CA ILE A 212 -12.56 -3.46 -22.55
C ILE A 212 -13.32 -4.59 -21.85
N GLU A 213 -12.59 -5.35 -21.02
CA GLU A 213 -13.15 -6.37 -20.14
C GLU A 213 -13.14 -5.86 -18.69
N VAL A 214 -14.23 -6.06 -17.96
CA VAL A 214 -14.34 -5.67 -16.55
C VAL A 214 -14.73 -6.85 -15.69
N ILE A 215 -13.98 -7.10 -14.64
CA ILE A 215 -14.25 -8.10 -13.60
C ILE A 215 -14.37 -7.39 -12.26
N VAL A 216 -15.53 -7.50 -11.62
CA VAL A 216 -15.74 -7.05 -10.24
C VAL A 216 -15.70 -8.27 -9.33
N THR A 217 -14.73 -8.30 -8.42
CA THR A 217 -14.48 -9.43 -7.53
C THR A 217 -14.94 -9.14 -6.11
N GLU A 218 -14.92 -10.16 -5.27
CA GLU A 218 -15.02 -9.99 -3.83
C GLU A 218 -13.76 -9.32 -3.27
N ASN A 219 -13.92 -8.63 -2.15
CA ASN A 219 -12.81 -7.96 -1.48
C ASN A 219 -12.10 -8.95 -0.54
N SER A 220 -11.26 -9.80 -1.10
CA SER A 220 -10.45 -10.78 -0.36
C SER A 220 -8.99 -10.74 -0.82
N SER A 221 -8.05 -10.98 0.12
CA SER A 221 -6.64 -11.18 -0.23
C SER A 221 -6.38 -12.51 -0.95
N ASP A 222 -7.30 -13.46 -0.85
CA ASP A 222 -7.20 -14.79 -1.49
C ASP A 222 -7.25 -14.73 -3.03
N ILE A 223 -7.78 -13.63 -3.60
CA ILE A 223 -7.83 -13.45 -5.05
C ILE A 223 -6.51 -12.92 -5.65
N TYR A 224 -5.55 -12.52 -4.80
CA TYR A 224 -4.30 -11.92 -5.29
C TYR A 224 -3.52 -12.81 -6.27
N PRO A 225 -3.41 -14.15 -6.11
CA PRO A 225 -2.76 -15.00 -7.11
C PRO A 225 -3.38 -14.90 -8.51
N GLN A 226 -4.71 -14.73 -8.61
CA GLN A 226 -5.39 -14.56 -9.89
C GLN A 226 -5.10 -13.18 -10.50
N ILE A 227 -5.11 -12.14 -9.68
CA ILE A 227 -4.74 -10.77 -10.07
C ILE A 227 -3.27 -10.75 -10.51
N LEU A 228 -2.38 -11.39 -9.76
CA LEU A 228 -0.95 -11.49 -10.04
C LEU A 228 -0.71 -12.18 -11.39
N SER A 229 -1.41 -13.29 -11.66
CA SER A 229 -1.32 -13.98 -12.96
C SER A 229 -1.73 -13.08 -14.11
N ALA A 230 -2.81 -12.29 -13.97
CA ALA A 230 -3.22 -11.31 -14.98
C ALA A 230 -2.16 -10.23 -15.19
N MET A 231 -1.61 -9.67 -14.10
CA MET A 231 -0.55 -8.66 -14.17
C MET A 231 0.74 -9.20 -14.77
N ALA A 232 1.16 -10.42 -14.45
CA ALA A 232 2.35 -11.07 -14.99
C ALA A 232 2.27 -11.27 -16.51
N ASN A 233 1.07 -11.51 -17.04
CA ASN A 233 0.80 -11.67 -18.47
C ASN A 233 0.41 -10.36 -19.17
N ALA A 234 0.48 -9.21 -18.50
CA ALA A 234 0.07 -7.94 -19.05
C ALA A 234 1.09 -7.36 -20.05
N LYS A 235 0.62 -6.53 -20.98
CA LYS A 235 1.44 -5.61 -21.77
C LYS A 235 2.02 -4.53 -20.85
N ALA A 236 1.16 -3.94 -20.01
CA ALA A 236 1.50 -2.93 -19.01
C ALA A 236 0.43 -2.88 -17.92
N LEU A 237 0.79 -2.35 -16.77
CA LEU A 237 -0.17 -1.99 -15.73
C LEU A 237 -0.65 -0.56 -15.91
N VAL A 238 -1.90 -0.28 -15.51
CA VAL A 238 -2.47 1.07 -15.56
C VAL A 238 -3.16 1.41 -14.25
N CYS A 239 -2.86 2.58 -13.69
CA CYS A 239 -3.37 3.03 -12.41
C CYS A 239 -4.00 4.43 -12.51
N PRO A 240 -5.28 4.53 -12.92
CA PRO A 240 -5.99 5.79 -12.98
C PRO A 240 -6.39 6.24 -11.56
N LEU A 241 -6.00 7.44 -11.16
CA LEU A 241 -6.32 7.98 -9.84
C LEU A 241 -7.18 9.24 -9.95
N ARG A 242 -8.17 9.37 -9.07
CA ARG A 242 -9.02 10.57 -8.93
C ARG A 242 -8.23 11.70 -8.28
N LYS A 243 -7.85 12.71 -9.07
CA LYS A 243 -7.02 13.84 -8.62
C LYS A 243 -7.66 14.68 -7.51
N ASP A 244 -8.99 14.79 -7.53
CA ASP A 244 -9.78 15.54 -6.55
C ASP A 244 -9.79 14.93 -5.15
N ARG A 245 -9.29 13.70 -5.00
CA ARG A 245 -9.32 12.92 -3.76
C ARG A 245 -7.95 12.42 -3.27
N LEU A 246 -6.87 12.90 -3.88
CA LEU A 246 -5.51 12.51 -3.49
C LEU A 246 -5.15 13.14 -2.14
N ASN A 247 -5.01 12.32 -1.12
CA ASN A 247 -4.64 12.71 0.24
C ASN A 247 -3.66 11.74 0.91
N TYR A 248 -3.10 10.80 0.13
CA TYR A 248 -2.06 9.85 0.53
C TYR A 248 -1.47 9.18 -0.72
N CYS A 249 -0.51 8.28 -0.54
CA CYS A 249 0.18 7.57 -1.62
C CYS A 249 -0.66 6.44 -2.25
N VAL A 250 -1.96 6.69 -2.51
CA VAL A 250 -2.83 5.73 -3.21
C VAL A 250 -2.21 5.34 -4.56
N GLY A 251 -2.31 4.06 -4.91
CA GLY A 251 -1.67 3.50 -6.11
C GLY A 251 -0.25 2.96 -5.87
N LEU A 252 0.30 3.11 -4.66
CA LEU A 252 1.63 2.60 -4.31
C LEU A 252 1.75 1.07 -4.48
N SER A 253 0.70 0.31 -4.20
CA SER A 253 0.67 -1.13 -4.45
C SER A 253 0.84 -1.47 -5.93
N THR A 254 0.17 -0.74 -6.82
CA THR A 254 0.33 -0.94 -8.28
C THR A 254 1.74 -0.60 -8.74
N ILE A 255 2.39 0.44 -8.15
CA ILE A 255 3.79 0.75 -8.40
C ILE A 255 4.68 -0.43 -7.97
N THR A 256 4.45 -0.95 -6.77
CA THR A 256 5.22 -2.08 -6.20
C THR A 256 5.05 -3.36 -7.03
N ASP A 257 3.83 -3.67 -7.46
CA ASP A 257 3.56 -4.80 -8.36
C ASP A 257 4.24 -4.62 -9.72
N ALA A 258 4.18 -3.41 -10.31
CA ALA A 258 4.84 -3.11 -11.59
C ALA A 258 6.36 -3.27 -11.49
N GLU A 259 6.96 -2.81 -10.39
CA GLU A 259 8.39 -2.99 -10.12
C GLU A 259 8.76 -4.45 -9.93
N GLY A 260 8.01 -5.18 -9.09
CA GLY A 260 8.28 -6.59 -8.81
C GLY A 260 8.13 -7.49 -10.04
N LEU A 261 7.17 -7.18 -10.91
CA LEU A 261 6.92 -7.91 -12.17
C LEU A 261 7.74 -7.37 -13.35
N HIS A 262 8.54 -6.32 -13.16
CA HIS A 262 9.28 -5.63 -14.23
C HIS A 262 8.36 -5.17 -15.39
N LYS A 263 7.15 -4.70 -15.07
CA LYS A 263 6.16 -4.26 -16.05
C LYS A 263 6.18 -2.76 -16.27
N PRO A 264 5.90 -2.28 -17.50
CA PRO A 264 5.57 -0.89 -17.73
C PRO A 264 4.37 -0.47 -16.90
N LEU A 265 4.35 0.79 -16.47
CA LEU A 265 3.21 1.34 -15.73
C LEU A 265 2.84 2.71 -16.30
N ILE A 266 1.54 2.92 -16.52
CA ILE A 266 0.95 4.25 -16.71
C ILE A 266 0.19 4.59 -15.43
N ILE A 267 0.51 5.71 -14.81
CA ILE A 267 -0.11 6.11 -13.54
C ILE A 267 -0.45 7.58 -13.52
N THR A 268 -1.61 7.93 -12.99
CA THR A 268 -1.96 9.34 -12.74
C THR A 268 -0.97 9.94 -11.75
N TYR A 269 -0.54 11.18 -12.00
CA TYR A 269 0.30 11.92 -11.08
C TYR A 269 -0.33 12.01 -9.68
N ASN A 270 0.46 11.64 -8.67
CA ASN A 270 0.08 11.77 -7.28
C ASN A 270 1.26 12.41 -6.50
N PRO A 271 1.07 13.58 -5.86
CA PRO A 271 2.16 14.29 -5.17
C PRO A 271 2.73 13.52 -3.97
N TYR A 272 2.01 12.51 -3.48
CA TYR A 272 2.47 11.63 -2.39
C TYR A 272 3.41 10.52 -2.87
N HIS A 273 3.56 10.29 -4.17
CA HIS A 273 4.54 9.33 -4.68
C HIS A 273 5.95 9.94 -4.69
N SER A 274 6.96 9.13 -4.39
CA SER A 274 8.36 9.51 -4.58
C SER A 274 8.64 9.79 -6.05
N LYS A 275 9.18 10.98 -6.35
CA LYS A 275 9.56 11.36 -7.73
C LYS A 275 10.59 10.41 -8.31
N GLU A 276 11.60 10.05 -7.54
CA GLU A 276 12.65 9.09 -7.93
C GLU A 276 12.04 7.75 -8.36
N ARG A 277 11.03 7.28 -7.62
CA ARG A 277 10.40 5.99 -7.88
C ARG A 277 9.54 5.98 -9.15
N VAL A 278 8.78 7.06 -9.39
CA VAL A 278 7.85 7.11 -10.53
C VAL A 278 8.44 7.63 -11.81
N GLN A 279 9.64 8.25 -11.81
CA GLN A 279 10.27 8.82 -13.01
C GLN A 279 10.54 7.80 -14.15
N LYS A 280 10.61 6.51 -13.81
CA LYS A 280 10.78 5.42 -14.78
C LYS A 280 9.47 4.97 -15.43
N PHE A 281 8.33 5.49 -14.99
CA PHE A 281 7.00 5.15 -15.49
C PHE A 281 6.38 6.30 -16.27
N HIS A 282 5.30 6.03 -16.98
CA HIS A 282 4.51 7.07 -17.64
C HIS A 282 3.58 7.73 -16.61
N VAL A 283 3.98 8.90 -16.14
CA VAL A 283 3.15 9.72 -15.22
C VAL A 283 2.27 10.65 -16.04
N VAL A 284 0.97 10.52 -15.90
CA VAL A 284 -0.03 11.18 -16.75
C VAL A 284 -0.97 12.08 -15.96
N ASN A 285 -1.50 13.11 -16.61
CA ASN A 285 -2.39 14.08 -15.99
C ASN A 285 -3.69 14.30 -16.73
N THR A 286 -3.69 14.14 -18.05
CA THR A 286 -4.82 14.41 -18.94
C THR A 286 -5.15 13.17 -19.77
N ILE A 287 -6.33 13.18 -20.39
CA ILE A 287 -6.70 12.10 -21.31
C ILE A 287 -5.71 11.98 -22.48
N ASP A 288 -5.19 13.10 -22.99
CA ASP A 288 -4.22 13.10 -24.06
C ASP A 288 -2.89 12.47 -23.61
N ASP A 289 -2.48 12.68 -22.37
CA ASP A 289 -1.30 12.00 -21.81
C ASP A 289 -1.52 10.49 -21.72
N TRP A 290 -2.72 10.05 -21.31
CA TRP A 290 -3.11 8.64 -21.30
C TRP A 290 -3.00 8.03 -22.71
N ILE A 291 -3.60 8.69 -23.72
CA ILE A 291 -3.57 8.22 -25.12
C ILE A 291 -2.13 8.12 -25.64
N LYS A 292 -1.30 9.15 -25.39
CA LYS A 292 0.12 9.15 -25.78
C LYS A 292 0.89 8.01 -25.15
N ALA A 293 0.70 7.80 -23.83
CA ALA A 293 1.38 6.73 -23.10
C ALA A 293 0.95 5.33 -23.55
N ILE A 294 -0.35 5.11 -23.79
CA ILE A 294 -0.88 3.84 -24.30
C ILE A 294 -0.26 3.55 -25.68
N ASN A 295 -0.28 4.50 -26.62
CA ASN A 295 0.27 4.34 -27.96
C ASN A 295 1.80 4.11 -27.94
N ALA A 296 2.52 4.80 -27.04
CA ALA A 296 3.96 4.61 -26.86
C ALA A 296 4.29 3.18 -26.41
N ILE A 297 3.54 2.63 -25.43
CA ILE A 297 3.74 1.26 -24.96
C ILE A 297 3.30 0.23 -26.02
N GLN A 298 2.25 0.50 -26.80
CA GLN A 298 1.84 -0.40 -27.88
C GLN A 298 2.90 -0.55 -28.97
N SER A 299 3.60 0.55 -29.32
CA SER A 299 4.58 0.60 -30.39
C SER A 299 6.00 0.22 -29.97
N SER A 300 6.30 0.15 -28.66
CA SER A 300 7.64 -0.12 -28.15
C SER A 300 7.83 -1.54 -27.65
N HIS A 301 9.08 -2.06 -27.79
CA HIS A 301 9.56 -3.17 -26.99
C HIS A 301 10.08 -2.57 -25.69
N TYR A 302 9.41 -2.89 -24.58
CA TYR A 302 9.77 -2.37 -23.25
C TYR A 302 11.12 -2.97 -22.80
N HIS A 303 12.01 -2.11 -22.28
CA HIS A 303 13.23 -2.54 -21.60
C HIS A 303 12.93 -2.69 -20.10
N GLU A 304 13.37 -3.80 -19.54
CA GLU A 304 13.20 -4.10 -18.10
C GLU A 304 13.73 -2.97 -17.23
N SER A 305 12.93 -2.55 -16.27
CA SER A 305 13.36 -1.61 -15.24
C SER A 305 14.03 -2.39 -14.10
N THR A 306 15.19 -1.91 -13.63
CA THR A 306 15.82 -2.47 -12.43
C THR A 306 14.97 -2.19 -11.18
N LEU A 307 14.83 -3.19 -10.32
CA LEU A 307 14.15 -3.04 -9.03
C LEU A 307 15.06 -2.28 -8.06
N ASN A 308 14.74 -1.01 -7.79
CA ASN A 308 15.50 -0.16 -6.86
C ASN A 308 14.91 -0.15 -5.44
N PHE A 309 13.62 -0.50 -5.30
CA PHE A 309 12.88 -0.46 -4.05
C PHE A 309 12.39 -1.86 -3.66
N SER A 310 13.17 -2.56 -2.82
CA SER A 310 12.74 -3.85 -2.25
C SER A 310 12.28 -3.68 -0.81
N MET A 311 11.43 -4.61 -0.34
CA MET A 311 10.98 -4.63 1.05
C MET A 311 12.15 -4.83 2.01
N LYS A 312 13.13 -5.65 1.64
CA LYS A 312 14.36 -5.84 2.42
C LYS A 312 15.10 -4.53 2.66
N LYS A 313 15.33 -3.71 1.63
CA LYS A 313 15.97 -2.38 1.79
C LYS A 313 15.14 -1.43 2.63
N CYS A 314 13.81 -1.50 2.54
CA CYS A 314 12.92 -0.71 3.40
C CYS A 314 13.02 -1.17 4.85
N TYR A 315 13.04 -2.47 5.09
CA TYR A 315 13.19 -3.06 6.42
C TYR A 315 14.56 -2.70 7.05
N GLU A 316 15.65 -2.77 6.31
CA GLU A 316 16.99 -2.35 6.79
C GLU A 316 16.97 -0.93 7.36
N LYS A 317 16.23 0.01 6.75
CA LYS A 317 16.04 1.36 7.28
C LYS A 317 15.17 1.39 8.55
N MET A 318 14.19 0.50 8.64
CA MET A 318 13.33 0.39 9.82
C MET A 318 14.07 -0.23 10.98
N SER A 319 14.83 -1.30 10.75
CA SER A 319 15.54 -2.06 11.78
C SER A 319 16.55 -1.21 12.54
N VAL A 320 17.25 -0.30 11.86
CA VAL A 320 18.15 0.69 12.51
C VAL A 320 17.41 1.54 13.54
N VAL A 321 16.15 1.90 13.29
CA VAL A 321 15.35 2.73 14.20
C VAL A 321 14.68 1.91 15.29
N MET A 322 14.36 0.66 15.00
CA MET A 322 13.61 -0.20 15.93
C MET A 322 14.52 -0.88 16.95
N PHE A 323 15.74 -1.21 16.57
CA PHE A 323 16.61 -2.11 17.35
C PHE A 323 17.92 -1.45 17.84
N HIS A 324 18.14 -0.19 17.48
CA HIS A 324 19.27 0.64 17.90
C HIS A 324 18.80 1.96 18.49
#